data_a48753ffe6001dc79d835da34a7bb3d2
#
_entry.id   a48753ffe6001dc79d835da34a7bb3d2
#
_cell.length_a   1.000
_cell.length_b   1.000
_cell.length_c   1.000
_cell.angle_alpha   90.00
_cell.angle_beta   90.00
_cell.angle_gamma   90.00
#
_symmetry.space_group_name_H-M   'P 1'
#
loop_
_entity.id
_entity.type
_entity.pdbx_description
1 polymer ?
#
loop_
_entity_poly.entity_id
_entity_poly.type
_entity_poly.pdbx_seq_one_letter_code
_entity_poly.pdbx_strand_id
1 'polypeptide(L)'
;MKYKELEAADLGRLSYYYGLRSQKSCDGSPLVSYLYKYYYEVRYCEFEGEALLMSYHGENGEVYGFLPLCREEDMPRFMKLQEEYFNKTLGIPLVISSADEEGVLALNNAGALDEYELIKEEDISDYIYSGDALRTLAGRKYSKKRNHINKFLLQYEGRWEYRKLGYADHEEVESFLNCWMKKKKLSDQGSGVNEEGQSFDPSEELDGEYRGIKGLINEEVVYEYMKIGGIYIDNKLKAFSIGVKSEACSMAIIDVEKADSGIDGLYQMINKEFLCHEFPDVELVNREDDVGIEGLRQSKLSYYPSEFEYKYTLTQKM
;
A
#
# COMPACT_ATOMS: atom_id res chain seq x y z
N MET A 1 18.90 9.98 -19.61
CA MET A 1 17.69 9.22 -19.32
C MET A 1 16.46 10.09 -19.59
N LYS A 2 15.35 9.52 -20.04
CA LYS A 2 14.10 10.25 -20.31
C LYS A 2 12.99 9.66 -19.44
N TYR A 3 12.62 10.39 -18.41
CA TYR A 3 11.49 10.03 -17.57
C TYR A 3 10.15 10.42 -18.23
N LYS A 4 9.13 9.62 -18.03
CA LYS A 4 7.73 9.84 -18.45
C LYS A 4 6.84 9.78 -17.21
N GLU A 5 5.70 10.45 -17.26
CA GLU A 5 4.66 10.33 -16.26
C GLU A 5 4.01 8.92 -16.29
N LEU A 6 3.63 8.39 -15.12
CA LEU A 6 2.98 7.09 -15.00
C LEU A 6 1.49 7.21 -15.33
N GLU A 7 1.05 6.42 -16.30
CA GLU A 7 -0.35 6.34 -16.72
C GLU A 7 -0.94 4.96 -16.44
N ALA A 8 -2.27 4.88 -16.29
CA ALA A 8 -2.96 3.60 -16.04
C ALA A 8 -2.67 2.55 -17.12
N ALA A 9 -2.55 2.97 -18.38
CA ALA A 9 -2.23 2.09 -19.51
C ALA A 9 -0.82 1.46 -19.43
N ASP A 10 0.07 2.00 -18.59
CA ASP A 10 1.42 1.47 -18.42
C ASP A 10 1.46 0.29 -17.45
N LEU A 11 0.46 0.14 -16.56
CA LEU A 11 0.47 -0.82 -15.44
C LEU A 11 0.79 -2.24 -15.88
N GLY A 12 0.11 -2.75 -16.91
CA GLY A 12 0.32 -4.11 -17.39
C GLY A 12 1.74 -4.39 -17.87
N ARG A 13 2.32 -3.44 -18.60
CA ARG A 13 3.68 -3.55 -19.09
C ARG A 13 4.72 -3.41 -17.98
N LEU A 14 4.47 -2.50 -17.04
CA LEU A 14 5.41 -2.22 -15.94
C LEU A 14 5.37 -3.29 -14.85
N SER A 15 4.28 -4.04 -14.68
CA SER A 15 4.16 -5.16 -13.72
C SER A 15 5.33 -6.15 -13.80
N TYR A 16 5.86 -6.39 -15.00
CA TYR A 16 7.01 -7.27 -15.21
C TYR A 16 8.22 -6.91 -14.31
N TYR A 17 8.50 -5.61 -14.15
CA TYR A 17 9.68 -5.15 -13.40
C TYR A 17 9.56 -5.38 -11.90
N TYR A 18 8.34 -5.36 -11.37
CA TYR A 18 8.06 -5.62 -9.95
C TYR A 18 8.29 -7.07 -9.55
N GLY A 19 8.27 -8.00 -10.52
CA GLY A 19 8.58 -9.42 -10.31
C GLY A 19 10.05 -9.80 -10.52
N LEU A 20 10.95 -8.87 -10.89
CA LEU A 20 12.33 -9.20 -11.22
C LEU A 20 13.20 -9.60 -10.03
N ARG A 21 12.83 -9.23 -8.81
CA ARG A 21 13.45 -9.67 -7.57
C ARG A 21 12.38 -9.95 -6.50
N SER A 22 12.75 -10.71 -5.48
CA SER A 22 11.90 -10.92 -4.31
C SER A 22 11.82 -9.64 -3.49
N GLN A 23 10.64 -9.29 -3.03
CA GLN A 23 10.37 -8.20 -2.09
C GLN A 23 9.01 -8.41 -1.42
N LYS A 24 8.87 -7.94 -0.19
CA LYS A 24 7.62 -8.04 0.58
C LYS A 24 6.98 -6.68 0.86
N SER A 25 7.64 -5.59 0.49
CA SER A 25 7.08 -4.25 0.66
C SER A 25 5.80 -4.07 -0.13
N CYS A 26 4.83 -3.32 0.40
CA CYS A 26 3.64 -2.90 -0.33
C CYS A 26 4.00 -2.06 -1.56
N ASP A 27 5.10 -1.31 -1.50
CA ASP A 27 5.65 -0.53 -2.62
C ASP A 27 6.12 -1.42 -3.79
N GLY A 28 6.22 -2.73 -3.58
CA GLY A 28 6.47 -3.75 -4.60
C GLY A 28 5.27 -4.04 -5.51
N SER A 29 4.34 -3.12 -5.67
CA SER A 29 3.15 -3.23 -6.51
C SER A 29 3.01 -2.05 -7.47
N PRO A 30 2.76 -2.30 -8.77
CA PRO A 30 2.49 -1.23 -9.72
C PRO A 30 1.22 -0.43 -9.37
N LEU A 31 0.25 -1.06 -8.70
CA LEU A 31 -0.97 -0.39 -8.26
C LEU A 31 -0.68 0.65 -7.18
N VAL A 32 0.17 0.32 -6.20
CA VAL A 32 0.60 1.25 -5.14
C VAL A 32 1.32 2.44 -5.74
N SER A 33 2.25 2.21 -6.69
CA SER A 33 2.92 3.31 -7.40
C SER A 33 1.93 4.19 -8.18
N TYR A 34 0.88 3.58 -8.77
CA TYR A 34 -0.18 4.34 -9.43
C TYR A 34 -1.07 5.10 -8.45
N LEU A 35 -1.34 4.53 -7.26
CA LEU A 35 -2.06 5.23 -6.20
C LEU A 35 -1.30 6.49 -5.75
N TYR A 36 0.03 6.42 -5.64
CA TYR A 36 0.87 7.55 -5.27
C TYR A 36 0.83 8.72 -6.27
N LYS A 37 0.43 8.51 -7.53
CA LYS A 37 0.28 9.63 -8.50
C LYS A 37 -0.69 10.73 -8.04
N TYR A 38 -1.54 10.44 -7.06
CA TYR A 38 -2.49 11.39 -6.48
C TYR A 38 -1.91 12.21 -5.31
N TYR A 39 -0.69 11.84 -4.88
CA TYR A 39 0.10 12.54 -3.87
C TYR A 39 1.31 13.22 -4.49
N TYR A 40 1.92 12.56 -5.49
CA TYR A 40 3.14 12.97 -6.17
C TYR A 40 2.96 12.88 -7.68
N GLU A 41 3.69 13.68 -8.43
CA GLU A 41 3.88 13.39 -9.84
C GLU A 41 4.86 12.22 -9.97
N VAL A 42 4.35 11.04 -10.30
CA VAL A 42 5.14 9.81 -10.42
C VAL A 42 5.66 9.70 -11.84
N ARG A 43 6.98 9.62 -11.98
CA ARG A 43 7.66 9.49 -13.27
C ARG A 43 8.51 8.23 -13.29
N TYR A 44 8.69 7.65 -14.47
CA TYR A 44 9.52 6.47 -14.66
C TYR A 44 10.41 6.57 -15.90
N CYS A 45 11.55 5.86 -15.85
CA CYS A 45 12.44 5.63 -16.99
C CYS A 45 12.65 4.11 -17.12
N GLU A 46 12.28 3.57 -18.27
CA GLU A 46 12.34 2.14 -18.56
C GLU A 46 13.60 1.80 -19.34
N PHE A 47 14.29 0.76 -18.88
CA PHE A 47 15.35 0.05 -19.59
C PHE A 47 14.76 -1.31 -19.98
N GLU A 48 14.33 -1.43 -21.24
CA GLU A 48 13.51 -2.53 -21.74
C GLU A 48 14.05 -3.91 -21.34
N GLY A 49 13.25 -4.64 -20.54
CA GLY A 49 13.57 -5.99 -20.02
C GLY A 49 14.65 -6.04 -18.93
N GLU A 50 15.30 -4.91 -18.57
CA GLU A 50 16.37 -4.88 -17.57
C GLU A 50 15.92 -4.19 -16.28
N ALA A 51 15.40 -2.97 -16.35
CA ALA A 51 15.04 -2.19 -15.16
C ALA A 51 13.99 -1.13 -15.39
N LEU A 52 13.30 -0.77 -14.30
CA LEU A 52 12.46 0.42 -14.20
C LEU A 52 13.00 1.31 -13.08
N LEU A 53 13.32 2.56 -13.40
CA LEU A 53 13.70 3.59 -12.45
C LEU A 53 12.53 4.54 -12.25
N MET A 54 12.18 4.81 -11.00
CA MET A 54 11.05 5.67 -10.66
C MET A 54 11.48 6.88 -9.85
N SER A 55 10.76 7.99 -10.03
CA SER A 55 10.92 9.19 -9.22
C SER A 55 9.57 9.80 -8.89
N TYR A 56 9.46 10.34 -7.68
CA TYR A 56 8.28 10.95 -7.10
C TYR A 56 8.58 12.43 -6.89
N HIS A 57 7.73 13.31 -7.42
CA HIS A 57 7.90 14.75 -7.38
C HIS A 57 6.76 15.35 -6.57
N GLY A 58 7.07 15.86 -5.37
CA GLY A 58 6.11 16.50 -4.47
C GLY A 58 5.77 17.93 -4.89
N GLU A 59 4.63 18.43 -4.42
CA GLU A 59 4.14 19.79 -4.71
C GLU A 59 5.10 20.89 -4.20
N ASN A 60 5.85 20.60 -3.12
CA ASN A 60 6.81 21.52 -2.52
C ASN A 60 8.20 21.51 -3.21
N GLY A 61 8.34 20.76 -4.31
CA GLY A 61 9.58 20.62 -5.06
C GLY A 61 10.53 19.54 -4.54
N GLU A 62 10.09 18.71 -3.59
CA GLU A 62 10.82 17.51 -3.17
C GLU A 62 10.85 16.50 -4.31
N VAL A 63 11.99 15.82 -4.46
CA VAL A 63 12.12 14.73 -5.45
C VAL A 63 12.80 13.55 -4.80
N TYR A 64 12.13 12.41 -4.84
CA TYR A 64 12.61 11.14 -4.32
C TYR A 64 12.79 10.14 -5.45
N GLY A 65 13.83 9.33 -5.37
CA GLY A 65 13.95 8.10 -6.14
C GLY A 65 13.28 6.95 -5.42
N PHE A 66 13.08 5.88 -6.16
CA PHE A 66 12.70 4.57 -5.62
C PHE A 66 13.83 3.58 -5.91
N LEU A 67 13.95 2.48 -5.15
CA LEU A 67 14.94 1.45 -5.49
C LEU A 67 14.68 0.96 -6.92
N PRO A 68 15.74 0.79 -7.74
CA PRO A 68 15.58 0.25 -9.07
C PRO A 68 14.81 -1.08 -9.07
N LEU A 69 13.75 -1.16 -9.84
CA LEU A 69 13.02 -2.40 -10.06
C LEU A 69 13.74 -3.19 -11.15
N CYS A 70 14.65 -4.06 -10.74
CA CYS A 70 15.54 -4.83 -11.59
C CYS A 70 15.95 -6.14 -10.87
N ARG A 71 16.76 -6.97 -11.54
CA ARG A 71 17.40 -8.10 -10.86
C ARG A 71 18.36 -7.60 -9.79
N GLU A 72 18.54 -8.39 -8.73
CA GLU A 72 19.37 -8.03 -7.58
C GLU A 72 20.82 -7.71 -7.99
N GLU A 73 21.39 -8.52 -8.87
CA GLU A 73 22.75 -8.32 -9.38
C GLU A 73 22.97 -7.04 -10.20
N ASP A 74 21.90 -6.50 -10.79
CA ASP A 74 21.94 -5.28 -11.61
C ASP A 74 21.70 -4.01 -10.79
N MET A 75 21.24 -4.14 -9.56
CA MET A 75 20.81 -3.01 -8.72
C MET A 75 21.89 -1.93 -8.53
N PRO A 76 23.18 -2.26 -8.23
CA PRO A 76 24.23 -1.23 -8.08
C PRO A 76 24.44 -0.40 -9.36
N ARG A 77 24.33 -1.05 -10.53
CA ARG A 77 24.43 -0.38 -11.83
C ARG A 77 23.31 0.64 -12.03
N PHE A 78 22.08 0.24 -11.76
CA PHE A 78 20.93 1.11 -11.95
C PHE A 78 20.80 2.19 -10.88
N MET A 79 21.23 1.91 -9.65
CA MET A 79 21.42 2.95 -8.62
C MET A 79 22.35 4.04 -9.11
N LYS A 80 23.52 3.66 -9.69
CA LYS A 80 24.48 4.65 -10.22
C LYS A 80 23.91 5.49 -11.36
N LEU A 81 23.11 4.89 -12.23
CA LEU A 81 22.44 5.62 -13.32
C LEU A 81 21.39 6.60 -12.76
N GLN A 82 20.65 6.21 -11.74
CA GLN A 82 19.67 7.07 -11.08
C GLN A 82 20.37 8.24 -10.36
N GLU A 83 21.45 7.96 -9.64
CA GLU A 83 22.31 8.95 -9.00
C GLU A 83 22.83 9.98 -10.01
N GLU A 84 23.34 9.51 -11.15
CA GLU A 84 23.77 10.42 -12.23
C GLU A 84 22.65 11.32 -12.75
N TYR A 85 21.44 10.81 -12.85
CA TYR A 85 20.28 11.64 -13.26
C TYR A 85 19.95 12.69 -12.21
N PHE A 86 19.89 12.32 -10.93
CA PHE A 86 19.63 13.28 -9.86
C PHE A 86 20.72 14.36 -9.77
N ASN A 87 21.98 13.96 -9.78
CA ASN A 87 23.11 14.88 -9.63
C ASN A 87 23.32 15.77 -10.86
N LYS A 88 23.29 15.19 -12.08
CA LYS A 88 23.66 15.92 -13.31
C LYS A 88 22.48 16.60 -13.99
N THR A 89 21.28 16.04 -13.88
CA THR A 89 20.09 16.57 -14.56
C THR A 89 19.21 17.40 -13.63
N LEU A 90 18.96 16.93 -12.42
CA LEU A 90 18.16 17.64 -11.42
C LEU A 90 19.01 18.60 -10.56
N GLY A 91 20.31 18.34 -10.43
CA GLY A 91 21.22 19.16 -9.61
C GLY A 91 21.07 18.98 -8.11
N ILE A 92 20.54 17.83 -7.67
CA ILE A 92 20.28 17.48 -6.28
C ILE A 92 20.89 16.11 -5.93
N PRO A 93 21.19 15.84 -4.64
CA PRO A 93 21.57 14.49 -4.21
C PRO A 93 20.41 13.51 -4.40
N LEU A 94 20.75 12.24 -4.64
CA LEU A 94 19.75 11.19 -4.68
C LEU A 94 19.26 10.87 -3.27
N VAL A 95 17.95 10.89 -3.08
CA VAL A 95 17.27 10.35 -1.91
C VAL A 95 16.36 9.23 -2.38
N ILE A 96 16.60 8.00 -1.89
CA ILE A 96 15.68 6.88 -2.10
C ILE A 96 14.75 6.80 -0.90
N SER A 97 13.47 6.86 -1.14
CA SER A 97 12.44 6.66 -0.13
C SER A 97 11.90 5.24 -0.17
N SER A 98 11.42 4.74 0.97
CA SER A 98 10.75 3.43 1.09
C SER A 98 11.59 2.26 0.56
N ALA A 99 12.92 2.31 0.68
CA ALA A 99 13.76 1.20 0.28
C ALA A 99 13.46 -0.05 1.12
N ASP A 100 13.10 -1.14 0.48
CA ASP A 100 12.79 -2.42 1.13
C ASP A 100 14.05 -3.12 1.67
N GLU A 101 13.86 -4.00 2.66
CA GLU A 101 14.95 -4.64 3.40
C GLU A 101 15.82 -5.52 2.49
N GLU A 102 15.23 -6.29 1.56
CA GLU A 102 15.96 -7.13 0.62
C GLU A 102 16.82 -6.29 -0.33
N GLY A 103 16.31 -5.19 -0.84
CA GLY A 103 17.06 -4.29 -1.72
C GLY A 103 18.20 -3.58 -1.00
N VAL A 104 17.99 -3.15 0.23
CA VAL A 104 19.06 -2.59 1.08
C VAL A 104 20.16 -3.63 1.33
N LEU A 105 19.77 -4.88 1.63
CA LEU A 105 20.74 -5.97 1.82
C LEU A 105 21.54 -6.24 0.55
N ALA A 106 20.91 -6.26 -0.61
CA ALA A 106 21.59 -6.46 -1.90
C ALA A 106 22.62 -5.37 -2.17
N LEU A 107 22.26 -4.10 -1.98
CA LEU A 107 23.17 -2.96 -2.15
C LEU A 107 24.33 -3.02 -1.13
N ASN A 108 24.06 -3.38 0.11
CA ASN A 108 25.10 -3.51 1.13
C ASN A 108 26.12 -4.62 0.77
N ASN A 109 25.64 -5.78 0.32
CA ASN A 109 26.48 -6.88 -0.11
C ASN A 109 27.36 -6.53 -1.32
N ALA A 110 26.87 -5.63 -2.16
CA ALA A 110 27.61 -5.10 -3.32
C ALA A 110 28.57 -3.94 -2.97
N GLY A 111 28.61 -3.47 -1.70
CA GLY A 111 29.40 -2.31 -1.28
C GLY A 111 28.91 -0.99 -1.88
N ALA A 112 27.63 -0.90 -2.25
CA ALA A 112 27.05 0.27 -2.92
C ALA A 112 26.43 1.27 -1.95
N LEU A 113 26.48 1.02 -0.63
CA LEU A 113 25.89 1.90 0.40
C LEU A 113 26.90 2.82 1.08
N ASP A 114 28.20 2.72 0.79
CA ASP A 114 29.24 3.52 1.47
C ASP A 114 29.03 5.04 1.32
N GLU A 115 28.45 5.47 0.21
CA GLU A 115 28.17 6.87 -0.11
C GLU A 115 26.76 7.31 0.36
N TYR A 116 26.04 6.47 1.11
CA TYR A 116 24.69 6.77 1.59
C TYR A 116 24.62 6.80 3.13
N GLU A 117 23.79 7.70 3.64
CA GLU A 117 23.25 7.61 4.99
C GLU A 117 21.97 6.77 4.93
N LEU A 118 21.83 5.83 5.87
CA LEU A 118 20.71 4.91 5.95
C LEU A 118 19.91 5.18 7.21
N ILE A 119 18.63 5.51 7.05
CA ILE A 119 17.70 5.73 8.17
C ILE A 119 16.60 4.67 8.06
N LYS A 120 16.37 3.96 9.15
CA LYS A 120 15.25 3.01 9.27
C LYS A 120 13.97 3.78 9.61
N GLU A 121 12.94 3.57 8.82
CA GLU A 121 11.63 4.23 8.94
C GLU A 121 10.63 3.29 9.62
N GLU A 122 10.51 3.35 10.93
CA GLU A 122 9.65 2.40 11.66
C GLU A 122 8.17 2.63 11.38
N ASP A 123 7.73 3.89 11.27
CA ASP A 123 6.32 4.26 11.13
C ASP A 123 5.72 3.89 9.77
N ILE A 124 6.56 3.76 8.72
CA ILE A 124 6.14 3.32 7.38
C ILE A 124 6.52 1.87 7.06
N SER A 125 6.95 1.10 8.05
CA SER A 125 7.26 -0.33 7.89
C SER A 125 6.00 -1.17 7.85
N ASP A 126 5.94 -2.13 6.93
CA ASP A 126 4.73 -2.89 6.66
C ASP A 126 4.50 -4.03 7.65
N TYR A 127 3.25 -4.32 7.90
CA TYR A 127 2.78 -5.43 8.72
C TYR A 127 2.46 -6.64 7.85
N ILE A 128 3.24 -7.71 8.00
CA ILE A 128 3.07 -8.95 7.25
C ILE A 128 2.41 -10.02 8.12
N TYR A 129 1.42 -10.69 7.57
CA TYR A 129 0.63 -11.70 8.27
C TYR A 129 0.62 -13.02 7.51
N SER A 130 0.38 -14.12 8.23
CA SER A 130 0.01 -15.39 7.61
C SER A 130 -1.38 -15.27 6.96
N GLY A 131 -1.48 -15.58 5.66
CA GLY A 131 -2.74 -15.59 4.93
C GLY A 131 -3.76 -16.57 5.54
N ASP A 132 -3.31 -17.77 5.91
CA ASP A 132 -4.16 -18.76 6.58
C ASP A 132 -4.70 -18.24 7.92
N ALA A 133 -3.84 -17.59 8.73
CA ALA A 133 -4.24 -17.05 10.01
C ALA A 133 -5.32 -15.96 9.89
N LEU A 134 -5.23 -15.08 8.89
CA LEU A 134 -6.23 -14.03 8.67
C LEU A 134 -7.54 -14.59 8.08
N ARG A 135 -7.48 -15.57 7.17
CA ARG A 135 -8.68 -16.21 6.61
C ARG A 135 -9.44 -17.03 7.64
N THR A 136 -8.75 -17.76 8.51
CA THR A 136 -9.39 -18.67 9.46
C THR A 136 -9.64 -18.04 10.83
N LEU A 137 -8.81 -17.08 11.22
CA LEU A 137 -8.73 -16.51 12.57
C LEU A 137 -8.66 -17.60 13.66
N ALA A 138 -7.98 -18.72 13.38
CA ALA A 138 -7.90 -19.88 14.24
C ALA A 138 -7.05 -19.59 15.50
N GLY A 139 -7.34 -20.31 16.57
CA GLY A 139 -6.59 -20.23 17.83
C GLY A 139 -7.10 -19.18 18.82
N ARG A 140 -6.57 -19.26 20.05
CA ARG A 140 -7.04 -18.46 21.20
C ARG A 140 -6.77 -16.97 21.02
N LYS A 141 -5.65 -16.61 20.38
CA LYS A 141 -5.25 -15.21 20.19
C LYS A 141 -6.27 -14.41 19.37
N TYR A 142 -6.99 -15.04 18.44
CA TYR A 142 -8.01 -14.40 17.61
C TYR A 142 -9.44 -14.46 18.20
N SER A 143 -9.63 -14.93 19.44
CA SER A 143 -10.96 -15.09 20.04
C SER A 143 -11.78 -13.78 20.04
N LYS A 144 -11.14 -12.64 20.30
CA LYS A 144 -11.80 -11.33 20.26
C LYS A 144 -12.29 -10.99 18.85
N LYS A 145 -11.48 -11.27 17.81
CA LYS A 145 -11.86 -11.02 16.40
C LYS A 145 -13.05 -11.88 16.00
N ARG A 146 -13.03 -13.19 16.33
CA ARG A 146 -14.17 -14.08 16.09
C ARG A 146 -15.43 -13.65 16.85
N ASN A 147 -15.30 -13.14 18.07
CA ASN A 147 -16.45 -12.63 18.81
C ASN A 147 -17.13 -11.44 18.11
N HIS A 148 -16.35 -10.49 17.54
CA HIS A 148 -16.90 -9.40 16.75
C HIS A 148 -17.59 -9.92 15.49
N ILE A 149 -16.97 -10.87 14.77
CA ILE A 149 -17.57 -11.53 13.60
C ILE A 149 -18.87 -12.25 14.00
N ASN A 150 -18.88 -13.03 15.07
CA ASN A 150 -20.08 -13.74 15.51
C ASN A 150 -21.23 -12.79 15.87
N LYS A 151 -20.94 -11.66 16.51
CA LYS A 151 -21.96 -10.63 16.78
C LYS A 151 -22.53 -10.07 15.49
N PHE A 152 -21.67 -9.75 14.51
CA PHE A 152 -22.10 -9.29 13.20
C PHE A 152 -23.02 -10.32 12.52
N LEU A 153 -22.59 -11.59 12.48
CA LEU A 153 -23.34 -12.68 11.85
C LEU A 153 -24.73 -12.86 12.49
N LEU A 154 -24.82 -12.80 13.83
CA LEU A 154 -26.11 -12.89 14.53
C LEU A 154 -27.02 -11.68 14.26
N GLN A 155 -26.44 -10.46 14.23
CA GLN A 155 -27.21 -9.24 14.04
C GLN A 155 -27.76 -9.10 12.62
N TYR A 156 -27.02 -9.61 11.63
CA TYR A 156 -27.36 -9.45 10.21
C TYR A 156 -27.64 -10.80 9.52
N GLU A 157 -28.03 -11.83 10.26
CA GLU A 157 -28.35 -13.14 9.71
C GLU A 157 -29.39 -13.05 8.58
N GLY A 158 -29.04 -13.60 7.40
CA GLY A 158 -29.85 -13.56 6.19
C GLY A 158 -29.99 -12.18 5.53
N ARG A 159 -29.26 -11.16 6.03
CA ARG A 159 -29.37 -9.78 5.55
C ARG A 159 -28.06 -9.23 4.98
N TRP A 160 -26.95 -9.97 5.10
CA TRP A 160 -25.65 -9.59 4.58
C TRP A 160 -25.17 -10.55 3.50
N GLU A 161 -24.32 -10.07 2.62
CA GLU A 161 -23.61 -10.87 1.62
C GLU A 161 -22.27 -10.23 1.26
N TYR A 162 -21.30 -11.06 0.85
CA TYR A 162 -20.09 -10.59 0.17
C TYR A 162 -20.32 -10.60 -1.32
N ARG A 163 -19.88 -9.55 -2.00
CA ARG A 163 -19.88 -9.46 -3.48
C ARG A 163 -18.49 -9.12 -3.96
N LYS A 164 -18.01 -9.82 -4.99
CA LYS A 164 -16.91 -9.36 -5.82
C LYS A 164 -17.43 -8.17 -6.62
N LEU A 165 -16.65 -7.08 -6.64
CA LEU A 165 -17.02 -5.85 -7.33
C LEU A 165 -16.18 -5.71 -8.61
N GLY A 166 -16.69 -4.94 -9.55
CA GLY A 166 -16.05 -4.61 -10.80
C GLY A 166 -16.25 -3.15 -11.17
N TYR A 167 -15.76 -2.75 -12.34
CA TYR A 167 -15.93 -1.36 -12.79
C TYR A 167 -17.40 -0.93 -12.86
N ALA A 168 -18.32 -1.84 -13.17
CA ALA A 168 -19.75 -1.54 -13.16
C ALA A 168 -20.31 -1.04 -11.80
N ASP A 169 -19.59 -1.31 -10.70
CA ASP A 169 -19.97 -0.95 -9.33
C ASP A 169 -19.28 0.33 -8.84
N HIS A 170 -18.45 0.99 -9.68
CA HIS A 170 -17.59 2.11 -9.27
C HIS A 170 -18.37 3.28 -8.65
N GLU A 171 -19.55 3.63 -9.18
CA GLU A 171 -20.38 4.72 -8.66
C GLU A 171 -20.92 4.42 -7.25
N GLU A 172 -21.25 3.15 -6.96
CA GLU A 172 -21.70 2.75 -5.63
C GLU A 172 -20.54 2.78 -4.63
N VAL A 173 -19.36 2.30 -5.05
CA VAL A 173 -18.13 2.35 -4.22
C VAL A 173 -17.76 3.81 -3.93
N GLU A 174 -17.77 4.68 -4.94
CA GLU A 174 -17.50 6.11 -4.76
C GLU A 174 -18.54 6.77 -3.82
N SER A 175 -19.81 6.46 -3.97
CA SER A 175 -20.87 6.96 -3.09
C SER A 175 -20.64 6.56 -1.63
N PHE A 176 -20.25 5.29 -1.40
CA PHE A 176 -19.89 4.82 -0.07
C PHE A 176 -18.64 5.54 0.46
N LEU A 177 -17.59 5.66 -0.33
CA LEU A 177 -16.33 6.35 0.04
C LEU A 177 -16.62 7.81 0.44
N ASN A 178 -17.45 8.52 -0.34
CA ASN A 178 -17.88 9.88 -0.03
C ASN A 178 -18.59 9.99 1.33
N CYS A 179 -19.46 9.03 1.64
CA CYS A 179 -20.17 8.98 2.93
C CYS A 179 -19.22 8.65 4.07
N TRP A 180 -18.30 7.71 3.86
CA TRP A 180 -17.28 7.32 4.83
C TRP A 180 -16.37 8.51 5.16
N MET A 181 -15.86 9.21 4.15
CA MET A 181 -15.00 10.38 4.30
C MET A 181 -15.67 11.50 5.11
N LYS A 182 -16.94 11.79 4.83
CA LYS A 182 -17.70 12.80 5.60
C LYS A 182 -17.80 12.42 7.08
N LYS A 183 -18.08 11.15 7.38
CA LYS A 183 -18.16 10.66 8.77
C LYS A 183 -16.80 10.76 9.46
N LYS A 184 -15.73 10.37 8.76
CA LYS A 184 -14.36 10.38 9.29
C LYS A 184 -13.93 11.81 9.65
N LYS A 185 -14.10 12.79 8.74
CA LYS A 185 -13.79 14.21 9.01
C LYS A 185 -14.59 14.80 10.18
N LEU A 186 -15.80 14.31 10.43
CA LEU A 186 -16.58 14.75 11.58
C LEU A 186 -16.09 14.15 12.90
N SER A 187 -15.52 12.94 12.87
CA SER A 187 -14.96 12.28 14.06
C SER A 187 -13.58 12.81 14.45
N ASP A 188 -12.78 13.23 13.47
CA ASP A 188 -11.35 13.55 13.65
C ASP A 188 -11.10 15.09 13.78
N GLN A 189 -12.04 15.84 14.33
CA GLN A 189 -11.85 17.26 14.62
C GLN A 189 -10.80 17.48 15.74
N GLY A 190 -9.52 17.31 15.39
CA GLY A 190 -8.40 17.58 16.29
C GLY A 190 -7.07 17.51 15.53
N SER A 191 -6.19 18.53 15.72
CA SER A 191 -4.82 18.49 15.21
C SER A 191 -4.02 17.38 15.90
N GLY A 192 -3.45 16.44 15.13
CA GLY A 192 -2.47 15.49 15.62
C GLY A 192 -1.10 16.14 15.79
N VAL A 193 -0.33 15.69 16.79
CA VAL A 193 1.10 16.02 16.94
C VAL A 193 1.82 14.67 16.86
N ASN A 194 2.82 14.52 15.97
CA ASN A 194 3.65 13.32 15.93
C ASN A 194 4.60 13.26 17.14
N GLU A 195 5.26 12.12 17.36
CA GLU A 195 6.18 11.90 18.49
C GLU A 195 7.37 12.89 18.51
N GLU A 196 7.70 13.49 17.37
CA GLU A 196 8.77 14.51 17.23
C GLU A 196 8.28 15.95 17.51
N GLY A 197 7.01 16.13 17.85
CA GLY A 197 6.43 17.45 18.16
C GLY A 197 6.14 18.31 16.93
N GLN A 198 6.18 17.75 15.72
CA GLN A 198 5.78 18.43 14.49
C GLN A 198 4.25 18.38 14.38
N SER A 199 3.64 19.49 13.98
CA SER A 199 2.21 19.53 13.70
C SER A 199 1.93 18.77 12.39
N PHE A 200 1.30 17.62 12.53
CA PHE A 200 0.78 16.82 11.43
C PHE A 200 -0.70 17.17 11.24
N ASP A 201 -1.12 17.41 10.02
CA ASP A 201 -2.54 17.54 9.71
C ASP A 201 -3.07 16.21 9.14
N PRO A 202 -3.74 15.37 9.97
CA PRO A 202 -4.31 14.11 9.50
C PRO A 202 -5.35 14.30 8.39
N SER A 203 -5.84 15.53 8.18
CA SER A 203 -6.81 15.83 7.14
C SER A 203 -6.19 15.86 5.74
N GLU A 204 -4.93 16.29 5.60
CA GLU A 204 -4.24 16.34 4.31
C GLU A 204 -3.92 14.92 3.80
N GLU A 205 -3.42 14.05 4.67
CA GLU A 205 -3.17 12.66 4.33
C GLU A 205 -4.46 11.91 3.99
N LEU A 206 -5.49 12.09 4.81
CA LEU A 206 -6.82 11.53 4.56
C LEU A 206 -7.40 12.03 3.24
N ASP A 207 -7.19 13.29 2.86
CA ASP A 207 -7.62 13.85 1.59
C ASP A 207 -6.81 13.28 0.41
N GLY A 208 -5.52 13.02 0.59
CA GLY A 208 -4.67 12.34 -0.38
C GLY A 208 -5.13 10.90 -0.63
N GLU A 209 -5.30 10.10 0.44
CA GLU A 209 -5.83 8.73 0.34
C GLU A 209 -7.20 8.70 -0.36
N TYR A 210 -8.11 9.59 0.04
CA TYR A 210 -9.43 9.70 -0.61
C TYR A 210 -9.32 9.99 -2.11
N ARG A 211 -8.47 10.95 -2.53
CA ARG A 211 -8.25 11.26 -3.95
C ARG A 211 -7.67 10.07 -4.70
N GLY A 212 -6.71 9.37 -4.09
CA GLY A 212 -6.09 8.18 -4.65
C GLY A 212 -7.10 7.06 -4.88
N ILE A 213 -7.87 6.69 -3.85
CA ILE A 213 -8.89 5.66 -3.96
C ILE A 213 -9.94 6.04 -5.01
N LYS A 214 -10.39 7.30 -4.99
CA LYS A 214 -11.35 7.80 -5.98
C LYS A 214 -10.80 7.72 -7.39
N GLY A 215 -9.52 8.04 -7.58
CA GLY A 215 -8.85 7.90 -8.86
C GLY A 215 -8.81 6.45 -9.34
N LEU A 216 -8.41 5.52 -8.46
CA LEU A 216 -8.36 4.09 -8.79
C LEU A 216 -9.72 3.54 -9.24
N ILE A 217 -10.78 3.78 -8.47
CA ILE A 217 -12.11 3.20 -8.75
C ILE A 217 -12.77 3.78 -10.01
N ASN A 218 -12.34 4.93 -10.49
CA ASN A 218 -12.87 5.56 -11.69
C ASN A 218 -12.10 5.21 -12.99
N GLU A 219 -11.00 4.45 -12.88
CA GLU A 219 -10.17 4.02 -14.02
C GLU A 219 -10.46 2.58 -14.38
N GLU A 220 -11.22 2.32 -15.44
CA GLU A 220 -11.65 0.98 -15.85
C GLU A 220 -10.48 0.01 -16.03
N VAL A 221 -9.40 0.45 -16.68
CA VAL A 221 -8.23 -0.40 -16.96
C VAL A 221 -7.54 -0.91 -15.69
N VAL A 222 -7.63 -0.19 -14.57
CA VAL A 222 -7.01 -0.57 -13.30
C VAL A 222 -7.63 -1.83 -12.70
N TYR A 223 -8.91 -2.12 -13.03
CA TYR A 223 -9.60 -3.33 -12.54
C TYR A 223 -9.01 -4.63 -13.06
N GLU A 224 -8.20 -4.59 -14.11
CA GLU A 224 -7.44 -5.76 -14.58
C GLU A 224 -6.31 -6.14 -13.62
N TYR A 225 -5.81 -5.18 -12.82
CA TYR A 225 -4.64 -5.33 -11.94
C TYR A 225 -4.99 -5.38 -10.46
N MET A 226 -6.22 -5.09 -10.09
CA MET A 226 -6.67 -5.13 -8.70
C MET A 226 -7.82 -6.10 -8.49
N LYS A 227 -8.00 -6.51 -7.25
CA LYS A 227 -9.22 -7.14 -6.75
C LYS A 227 -9.96 -6.13 -5.90
N ILE A 228 -11.28 -6.12 -6.05
CA ILE A 228 -12.15 -5.30 -5.21
C ILE A 228 -13.35 -6.13 -4.78
N GLY A 229 -13.73 -6.03 -3.51
CA GLY A 229 -14.87 -6.75 -2.97
C GLY A 229 -15.55 -5.96 -1.86
N GLY A 230 -16.82 -6.22 -1.63
CA GLY A 230 -17.59 -5.47 -0.67
C GLY A 230 -18.56 -6.33 0.14
N ILE A 231 -18.93 -5.83 1.31
CA ILE A 231 -20.00 -6.39 2.15
C ILE A 231 -21.23 -5.51 2.03
N TYR A 232 -22.32 -6.14 1.66
CA TYR A 232 -23.65 -5.54 1.57
C TYR A 232 -24.48 -5.96 2.80
N ILE A 233 -25.28 -5.01 3.29
CA ILE A 233 -26.31 -5.26 4.30
C ILE A 233 -27.59 -4.60 3.79
N ASP A 234 -28.68 -5.37 3.72
CA ASP A 234 -29.96 -4.92 3.15
C ASP A 234 -29.78 -4.28 1.76
N ASN A 235 -28.99 -4.93 0.89
CA ASN A 235 -28.65 -4.49 -0.46
C ASN A 235 -27.95 -3.11 -0.55
N LYS A 236 -27.25 -2.68 0.50
CA LYS A 236 -26.44 -1.46 0.51
C LYS A 236 -25.01 -1.78 0.85
N LEU A 237 -24.07 -1.26 0.09
CA LEU A 237 -22.64 -1.38 0.37
C LEU A 237 -22.32 -0.77 1.74
N LYS A 238 -21.65 -1.52 2.61
CA LYS A 238 -21.29 -1.11 3.98
C LYS A 238 -19.79 -1.21 4.27
N ALA A 239 -19.08 -1.99 3.48
CA ALA A 239 -17.62 -2.05 3.51
C ALA A 239 -17.11 -2.48 2.14
N PHE A 240 -15.89 -2.05 1.79
CA PHE A 240 -15.15 -2.57 0.65
C PHE A 240 -13.67 -2.66 0.97
N SER A 241 -12.97 -3.51 0.20
CA SER A 241 -11.52 -3.63 0.25
C SER A 241 -10.98 -3.72 -1.17
N ILE A 242 -9.78 -3.15 -1.38
CA ILE A 242 -8.99 -3.25 -2.61
C ILE A 242 -7.66 -3.89 -2.26
N GLY A 243 -7.15 -4.72 -3.13
CA GLY A 243 -5.83 -5.31 -2.99
C GLY A 243 -5.35 -5.95 -4.27
N VAL A 244 -4.07 -6.30 -4.28
CA VAL A 244 -3.39 -6.93 -5.41
C VAL A 244 -2.65 -8.18 -4.97
N LYS A 245 -2.31 -9.03 -5.93
CA LYS A 245 -1.35 -10.11 -5.72
C LYS A 245 0.03 -9.61 -6.07
N SER A 246 1.00 -9.83 -5.20
CA SER A 246 2.39 -9.51 -5.47
C SER A 246 2.90 -10.31 -6.69
N GLU A 247 3.64 -9.65 -7.58
CA GLU A 247 4.36 -10.30 -8.68
C GLU A 247 5.64 -11.00 -8.20
N ALA A 248 6.14 -10.63 -7.03
CA ALA A 248 7.42 -11.09 -6.49
C ALA A 248 7.30 -12.35 -5.63
N CYS A 249 6.16 -12.59 -4.98
CA CYS A 249 5.98 -13.69 -4.02
C CYS A 249 4.51 -14.09 -3.85
N SER A 250 4.28 -15.18 -3.11
CA SER A 250 2.91 -15.66 -2.78
C SER A 250 2.25 -14.80 -1.69
N MET A 251 2.01 -13.52 -2.00
CA MET A 251 1.49 -12.54 -1.06
C MET A 251 0.35 -11.71 -1.69
N ALA A 252 -0.65 -11.37 -0.88
CA ALA A 252 -1.59 -10.31 -1.19
C ALA A 252 -1.16 -9.02 -0.49
N ILE A 253 -1.30 -7.89 -1.17
CA ILE A 253 -1.17 -6.55 -0.61
C ILE A 253 -2.58 -5.99 -0.50
N ILE A 254 -2.96 -5.51 0.67
CA ILE A 254 -4.28 -4.93 0.93
C ILE A 254 -4.13 -3.42 1.05
N ASP A 255 -4.37 -2.76 -0.06
CA ASP A 255 -4.15 -1.32 -0.21
C ASP A 255 -5.27 -0.47 0.41
N VAL A 256 -6.50 -0.98 0.39
CA VAL A 256 -7.66 -0.24 0.90
C VAL A 256 -8.58 -1.15 1.69
N GLU A 257 -8.96 -0.73 2.89
CA GLU A 257 -10.01 -1.37 3.69
C GLU A 257 -10.88 -0.29 4.36
N LYS A 258 -12.10 -0.12 3.89
CA LYS A 258 -13.05 0.88 4.40
C LYS A 258 -14.35 0.22 4.81
N ALA A 259 -14.84 0.54 6.01
CA ALA A 259 -16.11 0.01 6.54
C ALA A 259 -16.88 1.07 7.34
N ASP A 260 -18.19 0.92 7.44
CA ASP A 260 -19.03 1.75 8.32
C ASP A 260 -18.69 1.43 9.78
N SER A 261 -17.99 2.34 10.45
CA SER A 261 -17.53 2.18 11.85
C SER A 261 -18.68 2.05 12.86
N GLY A 262 -19.90 2.43 12.49
CA GLY A 262 -21.08 2.24 13.32
C GLY A 262 -21.58 0.79 13.38
N ILE A 263 -20.97 -0.14 12.63
CA ILE A 263 -21.37 -1.55 12.56
C ILE A 263 -20.29 -2.42 13.22
N ASP A 264 -20.57 -2.96 14.41
CA ASP A 264 -19.61 -3.82 15.15
C ASP A 264 -19.28 -5.07 14.34
N GLY A 265 -18.00 -5.39 14.22
CA GLY A 265 -17.47 -6.55 13.52
C GLY A 265 -17.33 -6.42 12.01
N LEU A 266 -17.75 -5.32 11.40
CA LEU A 266 -17.74 -5.16 9.94
C LEU A 266 -16.32 -5.09 9.37
N TYR A 267 -15.38 -4.38 10.02
CA TYR A 267 -13.97 -4.38 9.62
C TYR A 267 -13.36 -5.79 9.68
N GLN A 268 -13.70 -6.57 10.71
CA GLN A 268 -13.23 -7.96 10.82
C GLN A 268 -13.84 -8.85 9.73
N MET A 269 -15.09 -8.59 9.36
CA MET A 269 -15.78 -9.32 8.30
C MET A 269 -15.17 -9.02 6.94
N ILE A 270 -15.01 -7.74 6.56
CA ILE A 270 -14.46 -7.41 5.25
C ILE A 270 -13.03 -7.95 5.10
N ASN A 271 -12.18 -7.79 6.12
CA ASN A 271 -10.83 -8.33 6.10
C ASN A 271 -10.80 -9.83 5.83
N LYS A 272 -11.61 -10.59 6.57
CA LYS A 272 -11.68 -12.04 6.44
C LYS A 272 -12.28 -12.48 5.08
N GLU A 273 -13.46 -11.96 4.73
CA GLU A 273 -14.19 -12.38 3.55
C GLU A 273 -13.44 -11.99 2.26
N PHE A 274 -12.83 -10.80 2.21
CA PHE A 274 -12.02 -10.38 1.08
C PHE A 274 -10.85 -11.34 0.81
N LEU A 275 -10.12 -11.73 1.85
CA LEU A 275 -9.03 -12.70 1.73
C LEU A 275 -9.52 -14.10 1.35
N CYS A 276 -10.66 -14.54 1.89
CA CYS A 276 -11.24 -15.83 1.56
C CYS A 276 -11.68 -15.94 0.10
N HIS A 277 -12.23 -14.85 -0.45
CA HIS A 277 -12.81 -14.85 -1.80
C HIS A 277 -11.83 -14.45 -2.88
N GLU A 278 -10.99 -13.43 -2.63
CA GLU A 278 -10.12 -12.87 -3.67
C GLU A 278 -8.67 -13.41 -3.61
N PHE A 279 -8.22 -13.87 -2.42
CA PHE A 279 -6.86 -14.34 -2.18
C PHE A 279 -6.82 -15.65 -1.37
N PRO A 280 -7.53 -16.72 -1.82
CA PRO A 280 -7.66 -17.96 -1.03
C PRO A 280 -6.34 -18.71 -0.85
N ASP A 281 -5.39 -18.56 -1.78
CA ASP A 281 -4.20 -19.40 -1.87
C ASP A 281 -2.89 -18.67 -1.47
N VAL A 282 -2.94 -17.38 -1.10
CA VAL A 282 -1.72 -16.66 -0.72
C VAL A 282 -1.21 -17.11 0.64
N GLU A 283 0.11 -17.18 0.76
CA GLU A 283 0.78 -17.55 2.01
C GLU A 283 0.89 -16.37 2.96
N LEU A 284 1.18 -15.19 2.42
CA LEU A 284 1.39 -13.96 3.17
C LEU A 284 0.34 -12.90 2.79
N VAL A 285 0.12 -11.97 3.71
CA VAL A 285 -0.70 -10.78 3.49
C VAL A 285 0.03 -9.58 4.05
N ASN A 286 0.38 -8.63 3.19
CA ASN A 286 0.84 -7.31 3.57
C ASN A 286 -0.40 -6.41 3.74
N ARG A 287 -0.51 -5.73 4.89
CA ARG A 287 -1.57 -4.77 5.17
C ARG A 287 -1.02 -3.37 5.38
N GLU A 288 0.09 -3.07 4.71
CA GLU A 288 0.78 -1.78 4.76
C GLU A 288 1.22 -1.36 6.17
N ASP A 289 1.67 -0.14 6.33
CA ASP A 289 2.17 0.47 7.55
C ASP A 289 1.06 1.13 8.40
N ASP A 290 1.44 1.80 9.48
CA ASP A 290 0.52 2.55 10.37
C ASP A 290 0.74 4.07 10.35
N VAL A 291 1.66 4.57 9.51
CA VAL A 291 2.03 5.99 9.37
C VAL A 291 2.19 6.73 10.71
N GLY A 292 2.65 6.02 11.77
CA GLY A 292 2.80 6.57 13.12
C GLY A 292 1.49 6.81 13.88
N ILE A 293 0.33 6.38 13.35
CA ILE A 293 -0.96 6.55 14.01
C ILE A 293 -1.20 5.43 15.03
N GLU A 294 -1.15 5.75 16.33
CA GLU A 294 -1.25 4.80 17.44
C GLU A 294 -2.51 3.90 17.35
N GLY A 295 -3.67 4.45 17.01
CA GLY A 295 -4.91 3.67 16.86
C GLY A 295 -4.83 2.64 15.73
N LEU A 296 -4.15 2.98 14.62
CA LEU A 296 -3.93 2.09 13.49
C LEU A 296 -2.89 1.02 13.87
N ARG A 297 -1.79 1.41 14.53
CA ARG A 297 -0.77 0.52 15.09
C ARG A 297 -1.38 -0.54 15.98
N GLN A 298 -2.19 -0.15 16.97
CA GLN A 298 -2.89 -1.05 17.87
C GLN A 298 -3.83 -2.00 17.11
N SER A 299 -4.54 -1.49 16.10
CA SER A 299 -5.41 -2.31 15.26
C SER A 299 -4.62 -3.38 14.52
N LYS A 300 -3.50 -3.00 13.86
CA LYS A 300 -2.63 -3.91 13.10
C LYS A 300 -1.98 -4.95 14.00
N LEU A 301 -1.36 -4.55 15.10
CA LEU A 301 -0.75 -5.46 16.09
C LEU A 301 -1.76 -6.45 16.67
N SER A 302 -3.03 -6.07 16.81
CA SER A 302 -4.09 -6.95 17.33
C SER A 302 -4.43 -8.14 16.44
N TYR A 303 -3.89 -8.17 15.20
CA TYR A 303 -3.97 -9.31 14.28
C TYR A 303 -2.72 -10.19 14.30
N TYR A 304 -1.74 -9.88 15.15
CA TYR A 304 -0.51 -10.66 15.38
C TYR A 304 0.29 -10.88 14.10
N PRO A 305 0.92 -9.83 13.56
CA PRO A 305 1.78 -9.95 12.40
C PRO A 305 2.83 -11.02 12.62
N SER A 306 3.15 -11.78 11.59
CA SER A 306 4.19 -12.81 11.62
C SER A 306 5.59 -12.22 11.48
N GLU A 307 5.69 -11.11 10.77
CA GLU A 307 6.93 -10.36 10.52
C GLU A 307 6.62 -8.91 10.17
N PHE A 308 7.64 -8.07 10.14
CA PHE A 308 7.60 -6.70 9.64
C PHE A 308 8.50 -6.61 8.43
N GLU A 309 8.06 -5.91 7.40
CA GLU A 309 8.91 -5.49 6.29
C GLU A 309 9.39 -4.08 6.59
N TYR A 310 10.65 -3.96 6.97
CA TYR A 310 11.23 -2.65 7.31
C TYR A 310 11.56 -1.86 6.06
N LYS A 311 11.31 -0.56 6.13
CA LYS A 311 11.64 0.38 5.06
C LYS A 311 12.72 1.34 5.52
N TYR A 312 13.48 1.85 4.57
CA TYR A 312 14.62 2.70 4.82
C TYR A 312 14.61 3.90 3.87
N THR A 313 15.11 5.02 4.37
CA THR A 313 15.50 6.17 3.54
C THR A 313 17.01 6.13 3.33
N LEU A 314 17.46 6.17 2.07
CA LEU A 314 18.86 6.27 1.69
C LEU A 314 19.12 7.68 1.19
N THR A 315 19.97 8.45 1.87
CA THR A 315 20.35 9.80 1.46
C THR A 315 21.81 9.82 1.01
N GLN A 316 22.05 10.20 -0.23
CA GLN A 316 23.40 10.34 -0.78
C GLN A 316 24.19 11.39 0.00
N LYS A 317 25.39 11.02 0.49
CA LYS A 317 26.33 11.95 1.13
C LYS A 317 26.90 12.91 0.12
N MET A 318 26.96 14.20 0.46
CA MET A 318 27.57 15.23 -0.38
C MET A 318 29.08 15.34 -0.14
#